data_63314f4e853fd5fafa1d9fc67f8b23b0
#
_entry.id   63314f4e853fd5fafa1d9fc67f8b23b0
#
_cell.length_a   1.000
_cell.length_b   1.000
_cell.length_c   1.000
_cell.angle_alpha   90.00
_cell.angle_beta   90.00
_cell.angle_gamma   90.00
#
_symmetry.space_group_name_H-M   'P 1'
#
loop_
_entity.id
_entity.type
_entity.pdbx_description
1 polymer ?
#
loop_
_entity_poly.entity_id
_entity_poly.type
_entity_poly.pdbx_seq_one_letter_code
_entity_poly.pdbx_strand_id
1 'polypeptide(L)'
;APTRMIWRPDKMICEYEIGDALIKEEKFIGSNDAAASIITSSKPIVLRFEGRSLLVRHSVSSTSEIRYEDKANAILIREGGTVRSRPDPGGSDRIGPIVYQGITTALSCSKDFAKSVQLSRGEKGESEYLFEIPCDSKGVTISWAMNDDPGKALRAARKIIAQDRQMLAAKTTEMNRLLSEEIPKFRCSDPKFEEIYYYLWAIYLMYYVDVQKGWEMENHTQTAVNNFLGIHRYDACFQIKVGAWTRDKPRFAYGNVLTWKHLVENGR
;
A
#
# COMPACT_ATOMS: atom_id res chain seq x y z
N ALA A 1 -6.93 -20.11 -4.61
CA ALA A 1 -5.53 -19.65 -4.54
C ALA A 1 -4.97 -19.52 -5.95
N PRO A 2 -4.00 -18.66 -6.23
CA PRO A 2 -3.33 -18.60 -7.52
C PRO A 2 -2.57 -19.91 -7.78
N THR A 3 -2.55 -20.34 -9.05
CA THR A 3 -1.75 -21.49 -9.51
C THR A 3 -0.27 -21.09 -9.63
N ARG A 4 -0.01 -19.80 -9.89
CA ARG A 4 1.32 -19.24 -9.93
C ARG A 4 1.32 -17.82 -9.36
N MET A 5 2.36 -17.49 -8.59
CA MET A 5 2.57 -16.15 -8.07
C MET A 5 4.03 -15.74 -8.30
N ILE A 6 4.22 -14.57 -8.91
CA ILE A 6 5.54 -13.98 -9.16
C ILE A 6 5.56 -12.64 -8.45
N TRP A 7 6.43 -12.51 -7.46
CA TRP A 7 6.72 -11.24 -6.86
C TRP A 7 7.85 -10.52 -7.63
N ARG A 8 7.66 -9.25 -7.87
CA ARG A 8 8.65 -8.32 -8.43
C ARG A 8 8.61 -7.02 -7.61
N PRO A 9 9.70 -6.25 -7.56
CA PRO A 9 9.70 -4.97 -6.83
C PRO A 9 8.68 -3.94 -7.33
N ASP A 10 8.32 -4.01 -8.60
CA ASP A 10 7.37 -3.10 -9.25
C ASP A 10 5.92 -3.58 -9.19
N LYS A 11 5.70 -4.89 -9.08
CA LYS A 11 4.37 -5.52 -9.13
C LYS A 11 4.37 -6.94 -8.59
N MET A 12 3.17 -7.43 -8.29
CA MET A 12 2.89 -8.85 -8.10
C MET A 12 2.06 -9.37 -9.27
N ILE A 13 2.41 -10.52 -9.81
CA ILE A 13 1.67 -11.20 -10.86
C ILE A 13 1.08 -12.47 -10.27
N CYS A 14 -0.24 -12.62 -10.35
CA CYS A 14 -0.94 -13.83 -9.95
C CYS A 14 -1.65 -14.43 -11.17
N GLU A 15 -1.51 -15.72 -11.33
CA GLU A 15 -2.18 -16.50 -12.38
C GLU A 15 -3.13 -17.50 -11.72
N TYR A 16 -4.33 -17.63 -12.26
CA TYR A 16 -5.37 -18.52 -11.75
C TYR A 16 -5.95 -19.34 -12.88
N GLU A 17 -6.30 -20.56 -12.58
CA GLU A 17 -7.08 -21.45 -13.45
C GLU A 17 -8.42 -21.73 -12.79
N ILE A 18 -9.51 -21.32 -13.44
CA ILE A 18 -10.88 -21.54 -12.94
C ILE A 18 -11.68 -22.18 -14.06
N GLY A 19 -11.93 -23.47 -13.93
CA GLY A 19 -12.46 -24.27 -15.03
C GLY A 19 -11.50 -24.26 -16.21
N ASP A 20 -11.94 -23.73 -17.34
CA ASP A 20 -11.15 -23.56 -18.55
C ASP A 20 -10.72 -22.10 -18.82
N ALA A 21 -10.95 -21.21 -17.86
CA ALA A 21 -10.53 -19.83 -17.92
C ALA A 21 -9.17 -19.64 -17.25
N LEU A 22 -8.24 -19.01 -17.97
CA LEU A 22 -6.97 -18.54 -17.44
C LEU A 22 -7.10 -17.06 -17.08
N ILE A 23 -6.83 -16.74 -15.82
CA ILE A 23 -6.93 -15.37 -15.30
C ILE A 23 -5.53 -14.90 -14.92
N LYS A 24 -5.17 -13.71 -15.37
CA LYS A 24 -3.94 -13.03 -14.96
C LYS A 24 -4.29 -11.75 -14.23
N GLU A 25 -3.68 -11.55 -13.07
CA GLU A 25 -3.81 -10.37 -12.25
C GLU A 25 -2.44 -9.73 -12.01
N GLU A 26 -2.29 -8.46 -12.32
CA GLU A 26 -1.10 -7.65 -12.04
C GLU A 26 -1.44 -6.58 -11.01
N LYS A 27 -0.87 -6.73 -9.80
CA LYS A 27 -1.07 -5.79 -8.68
C LYS A 27 0.13 -4.88 -8.56
N PHE A 28 -0.10 -3.58 -8.37
CA PHE A 28 0.98 -2.62 -8.15
C PHE A 28 0.53 -1.46 -7.26
N ILE A 29 1.50 -0.81 -6.65
CA ILE A 29 1.31 0.42 -5.91
C ILE A 29 1.76 1.57 -6.80
N GLY A 30 0.86 2.48 -7.08
CA GLY A 30 1.13 3.71 -7.82
C GLY A 30 1.58 4.86 -6.92
N SER A 31 1.39 6.08 -7.41
CA SER A 31 1.62 7.31 -6.64
C SER A 31 0.36 7.70 -5.85
N ASN A 32 0.54 8.60 -4.86
CA ASN A 32 -0.53 9.20 -4.05
C ASN A 32 -1.37 8.18 -3.27
N ASP A 33 -0.71 7.22 -2.61
CA ASP A 33 -1.33 6.21 -1.75
C ASP A 33 -2.44 5.41 -2.46
N ALA A 34 -2.22 5.15 -3.75
CA ALA A 34 -3.12 4.38 -4.58
C ALA A 34 -2.48 3.06 -5.03
N ALA A 35 -3.27 2.01 -5.03
CA ALA A 35 -2.91 0.69 -5.55
C ALA A 35 -3.91 0.27 -6.63
N ALA A 36 -3.50 -0.60 -7.52
CA ALA A 36 -4.39 -1.16 -8.53
C ALA A 36 -4.12 -2.64 -8.79
N SER A 37 -5.17 -3.29 -9.24
CA SER A 37 -5.16 -4.64 -9.78
C SER A 37 -5.70 -4.59 -11.22
N ILE A 38 -4.90 -5.01 -12.17
CA ILE A 38 -5.28 -5.15 -13.58
C ILE A 38 -5.52 -6.64 -13.82
N ILE A 39 -6.75 -7.00 -14.14
CA ILE A 39 -7.18 -8.39 -14.28
C ILE A 39 -7.64 -8.65 -15.71
N THR A 40 -7.15 -9.71 -16.31
CA THR A 40 -7.58 -10.21 -17.63
C THR A 40 -7.99 -11.66 -17.53
N SER A 41 -8.92 -12.08 -18.36
CA SER A 41 -9.36 -13.48 -18.45
C SER A 41 -9.35 -13.95 -19.90
N SER A 42 -8.90 -15.17 -20.15
CA SER A 42 -8.91 -15.77 -21.48
C SER A 42 -10.33 -16.05 -22.01
N LYS A 43 -11.32 -16.08 -21.11
CA LYS A 43 -12.73 -16.25 -21.41
C LYS A 43 -13.58 -15.24 -20.65
N PRO A 44 -14.77 -14.88 -21.14
CA PRO A 44 -15.71 -14.05 -20.38
C PRO A 44 -16.09 -14.72 -19.06
N ILE A 45 -15.88 -13.99 -17.96
CA ILE A 45 -16.23 -14.39 -16.59
C ILE A 45 -16.84 -13.21 -15.84
N VAL A 46 -17.47 -13.50 -14.71
CA VAL A 46 -17.87 -12.48 -13.74
C VAL A 46 -16.96 -12.57 -12.54
N LEU A 47 -16.31 -11.47 -12.21
CA LEU A 47 -15.51 -11.31 -10.98
C LEU A 47 -16.42 -10.77 -9.89
N ARG A 48 -16.41 -11.43 -8.73
CA ARG A 48 -17.09 -10.98 -7.53
C ARG A 48 -16.06 -10.44 -6.55
N PHE A 49 -16.26 -9.21 -6.12
CA PHE A 49 -15.44 -8.53 -5.13
C PHE A 49 -16.24 -8.31 -3.86
N GLU A 50 -15.69 -8.75 -2.76
CA GLU A 50 -16.26 -8.52 -1.45
C GLU A 50 -15.17 -8.04 -0.49
N GLY A 51 -15.53 -7.19 0.43
CA GLY A 51 -14.62 -6.70 1.43
C GLY A 51 -15.33 -6.00 2.57
N ARG A 52 -14.55 -5.69 3.58
CA ARG A 52 -15.03 -4.94 4.74
C ARG A 52 -13.99 -3.94 5.19
N SER A 53 -14.45 -2.88 5.84
CA SER A 53 -13.55 -1.96 6.52
C SER A 53 -12.80 -2.67 7.64
N LEU A 54 -11.52 -2.34 7.76
CA LEU A 54 -10.71 -2.81 8.87
C LEU A 54 -10.94 -1.87 10.05
N LEU A 55 -11.85 -2.23 10.93
CA LEU A 55 -11.91 -1.57 12.23
C LEU A 55 -10.57 -1.76 12.93
N VAL A 56 -9.98 -0.68 13.40
CA VAL A 56 -8.68 -0.73 14.05
C VAL A 56 -8.73 -1.71 15.22
N ARG A 57 -7.84 -2.68 15.19
CA ARG A 57 -7.81 -3.85 16.10
C ARG A 57 -7.80 -3.51 17.59
N HIS A 58 -7.47 -2.26 17.92
CA HIS A 58 -7.39 -1.75 19.30
C HIS A 58 -8.21 -0.46 19.49
N SER A 59 -9.18 -0.19 18.59
CA SER A 59 -10.03 0.99 18.75
C SER A 59 -10.91 0.86 19.97
N VAL A 60 -11.01 1.94 20.75
CA VAL A 60 -11.96 2.06 21.85
C VAL A 60 -13.33 2.42 21.31
N SER A 61 -13.34 3.25 20.28
CA SER A 61 -14.52 3.56 19.48
C SER A 61 -14.06 3.73 18.03
N SER A 62 -14.72 3.10 17.10
CA SER A 62 -14.50 3.31 15.68
C SER A 62 -15.82 3.59 14.99
N THR A 63 -15.78 4.48 14.03
CA THR A 63 -16.88 4.75 13.12
C THR A 63 -16.46 4.32 11.73
N SER A 64 -17.36 3.66 11.04
CA SER A 64 -17.16 3.32 9.63
C SER A 64 -18.41 3.74 8.87
N GLU A 65 -18.23 4.50 7.80
CA GLU A 65 -19.28 4.95 6.89
C GLU A 65 -18.96 4.47 5.51
N ILE A 66 -19.96 3.96 4.80
CA ILE A 66 -19.80 3.48 3.44
C ILE A 66 -20.88 4.09 2.55
N ARG A 67 -20.50 4.50 1.34
CA ARG A 67 -21.43 4.96 0.32
C ARG A 67 -20.92 4.65 -1.09
N TYR A 68 -21.84 4.54 -2.01
CA TYR A 68 -21.55 4.47 -3.44
C TYR A 68 -21.72 5.87 -4.07
N GLU A 69 -20.72 6.28 -4.84
CA GLU A 69 -20.70 7.53 -5.60
C GLU A 69 -20.96 7.21 -7.07
N ASP A 70 -22.22 7.28 -7.48
CA ASP A 70 -22.67 6.87 -8.81
C ASP A 70 -21.90 7.58 -9.94
N LYS A 71 -21.81 8.92 -9.90
CA LYS A 71 -21.10 9.72 -10.91
C LYS A 71 -19.61 9.38 -11.04
N ALA A 72 -19.04 8.79 -10.02
CA ALA A 72 -17.63 8.42 -9.97
C ALA A 72 -17.38 6.93 -10.17
N ASN A 73 -18.44 6.11 -10.19
CA ASN A 73 -18.38 4.66 -10.18
C ASN A 73 -17.39 4.17 -9.10
N ALA A 74 -17.65 4.55 -7.85
CA ALA A 74 -16.74 4.31 -6.75
C ALA A 74 -17.45 4.06 -5.42
N ILE A 75 -16.89 3.19 -4.60
CA ILE A 75 -17.26 3.01 -3.20
C ILE A 75 -16.31 3.85 -2.34
N LEU A 76 -16.86 4.66 -1.45
CA LEU A 76 -16.10 5.40 -0.45
C LEU A 76 -16.37 4.81 0.93
N ILE A 77 -15.30 4.42 1.62
CA ILE A 77 -15.34 3.93 2.99
C ILE A 77 -14.56 4.92 3.85
N ARG A 78 -15.22 5.56 4.80
CA ARG A 78 -14.57 6.46 5.75
C ARG A 78 -14.51 5.80 7.12
N GLU A 79 -13.31 5.68 7.65
CA GLU A 79 -13.04 5.12 8.96
C GLU A 79 -12.39 6.17 9.85
N GLY A 80 -12.88 6.26 11.07
CA GLY A 80 -12.34 7.16 12.09
C GLY A 80 -12.53 6.57 13.49
N GLY A 81 -11.89 7.16 14.48
CA GLY A 81 -12.08 6.70 15.85
C GLY A 81 -10.93 7.03 16.80
N THR A 82 -11.01 6.45 17.97
CA THR A 82 -9.99 6.56 19.00
C THR A 82 -9.31 5.21 19.17
N VAL A 83 -8.00 5.22 19.00
CA VAL A 83 -7.15 4.06 19.25
C VAL A 83 -6.51 4.21 20.62
N ARG A 84 -6.65 3.21 21.49
CA ARG A 84 -5.75 3.13 22.65
C ARG A 84 -4.36 2.74 22.16
N SER A 85 -3.37 3.56 22.49
CA SER A 85 -1.99 3.09 22.42
C SER A 85 -1.90 1.82 23.29
N ARG A 86 -1.24 0.78 22.79
CA ARG A 86 -0.83 -0.32 23.68
C ARG A 86 -0.01 0.28 24.80
N PRO A 87 -0.25 -0.09 26.07
CA PRO A 87 0.72 0.19 27.10
C PRO A 87 2.06 -0.41 26.60
N ASP A 88 3.09 0.44 26.53
CA ASP A 88 4.45 -0.04 26.31
C ASP A 88 4.73 -1.11 27.38
N PRO A 89 5.27 -2.28 27.04
CA PRO A 89 5.73 -3.25 28.03
C PRO A 89 6.68 -2.65 29.08
N GLY A 90 7.30 -1.51 28.79
CA GLY A 90 8.08 -0.69 29.71
C GLY A 90 7.29 0.27 30.62
N GLY A 91 5.96 0.28 30.56
CA GLY A 91 5.10 1.01 31.50
C GLY A 91 5.04 2.53 31.30
N SER A 92 5.43 3.05 30.15
CA SER A 92 5.25 4.46 29.86
C SER A 92 3.87 4.73 29.25
N ASP A 93 2.87 4.95 30.07
CA ASP A 93 1.53 5.46 29.67
C ASP A 93 1.57 6.88 29.08
N ARG A 94 2.70 7.27 28.46
CA ARG A 94 2.91 8.64 28.00
C ARG A 94 2.23 8.97 26.67
N ILE A 95 1.72 7.98 25.98
CA ILE A 95 0.95 8.21 24.75
C ILE A 95 -0.53 8.02 25.10
N GLY A 96 -1.23 9.13 25.28
CA GLY A 96 -2.68 9.13 25.42
C GLY A 96 -3.40 8.53 24.21
N PRO A 97 -4.72 8.39 24.28
CA PRO A 97 -5.48 7.84 23.16
C PRO A 97 -5.23 8.65 21.88
N ILE A 98 -4.82 7.96 20.81
CA ILE A 98 -4.65 8.58 19.50
C ILE A 98 -6.03 8.68 18.85
N VAL A 99 -6.46 9.90 18.61
CA VAL A 99 -7.68 10.18 17.85
C VAL A 99 -7.27 10.44 16.41
N TYR A 100 -7.77 9.62 15.46
CA TYR A 100 -7.63 9.94 14.06
C TYR A 100 -8.97 10.40 13.47
N GLN A 101 -8.91 11.51 12.74
CA GLN A 101 -10.10 12.22 12.26
C GLN A 101 -10.81 11.52 11.09
N GLY A 102 -10.28 10.41 10.68
CA GLY A 102 -10.83 9.57 9.63
C GLY A 102 -9.92 9.50 8.40
N ILE A 103 -9.85 8.28 7.87
CA ILE A 103 -9.21 7.99 6.59
C ILE A 103 -10.31 7.52 5.66
N THR A 104 -10.30 8.02 4.44
CA THR A 104 -11.20 7.55 3.39
C THR A 104 -10.45 6.63 2.45
N THR A 105 -10.96 5.43 2.29
CA THR A 105 -10.60 4.52 1.21
C THR A 105 -11.59 4.70 0.07
N ALA A 106 -11.08 5.05 -1.12
CA ALA A 106 -11.85 5.08 -2.35
C ALA A 106 -11.52 3.83 -3.17
N LEU A 107 -12.55 3.04 -3.48
CA LEU A 107 -12.45 1.90 -4.37
C LEU A 107 -13.17 2.25 -5.66
N SER A 108 -12.50 2.14 -6.80
CA SER A 108 -13.08 2.45 -8.12
C SER A 108 -12.72 1.35 -9.14
N CYS A 109 -13.48 1.29 -10.22
CA CYS A 109 -13.34 0.28 -11.25
C CYS A 109 -13.42 0.90 -12.65
N SER A 110 -12.70 0.31 -13.61
CA SER A 110 -12.73 0.73 -15.02
C SER A 110 -14.02 0.34 -15.75
N LYS A 111 -14.79 -0.59 -15.19
CA LYS A 111 -16.11 -0.97 -15.68
C LYS A 111 -17.18 -0.56 -14.66
N ASP A 112 -18.36 -0.23 -15.17
CA ASP A 112 -19.51 0.10 -14.33
C ASP A 112 -19.96 -1.11 -13.50
N PHE A 113 -20.17 -0.89 -12.20
CA PHE A 113 -20.69 -1.89 -11.26
C PHE A 113 -21.90 -1.40 -10.45
N ALA A 114 -22.47 -0.25 -10.80
CA ALA A 114 -23.59 0.36 -10.09
C ALA A 114 -24.77 -0.61 -9.86
N LYS A 115 -25.06 -1.46 -10.85
CA LYS A 115 -26.20 -2.40 -10.79
C LYS A 115 -25.98 -3.59 -9.85
N SER A 116 -24.74 -3.91 -9.50
CA SER A 116 -24.36 -5.05 -8.68
C SER A 116 -23.89 -4.69 -7.28
N VAL A 117 -23.66 -3.38 -7.01
CA VAL A 117 -23.13 -2.93 -5.73
C VAL A 117 -24.14 -3.15 -4.60
N GLN A 118 -23.67 -3.80 -3.55
CA GLN A 118 -24.41 -4.00 -2.30
C GLN A 118 -23.54 -3.50 -1.16
N LEU A 119 -24.11 -2.66 -0.30
CA LEU A 119 -23.45 -2.09 0.85
C LEU A 119 -24.21 -2.51 2.10
N SER A 120 -23.49 -2.96 3.12
CA SER A 120 -24.04 -3.39 4.39
C SER A 120 -23.18 -2.95 5.57
N ARG A 121 -23.69 -3.20 6.77
CA ARG A 121 -22.94 -3.10 8.02
C ARG A 121 -22.83 -4.48 8.65
N GLY A 122 -21.62 -4.84 9.02
CA GLY A 122 -21.34 -6.05 9.76
C GLY A 122 -21.77 -5.93 11.24
N GLU A 123 -21.72 -7.05 11.94
CA GLU A 123 -22.17 -7.19 13.34
C GLU A 123 -21.41 -6.27 14.32
N LYS A 124 -20.16 -5.94 14.02
CA LYS A 124 -19.31 -5.05 14.84
C LYS A 124 -19.31 -3.61 14.37
N GLY A 125 -20.20 -3.25 13.42
CA GLY A 125 -20.31 -1.92 12.88
C GLY A 125 -19.33 -1.61 11.73
N GLU A 126 -18.59 -2.62 11.23
CA GLU A 126 -17.78 -2.50 10.02
C GLU A 126 -18.66 -2.25 8.79
N SER A 127 -18.15 -1.48 7.86
CA SER A 127 -18.75 -1.32 6.54
C SER A 127 -18.36 -2.49 5.66
N GLU A 128 -19.33 -3.08 4.98
CA GLU A 128 -19.13 -4.19 4.08
C GLU A 128 -19.61 -3.84 2.67
N TYR A 129 -18.96 -4.38 1.68
CA TYR A 129 -19.34 -4.20 0.28
C TYR A 129 -19.20 -5.49 -0.49
N LEU A 130 -20.05 -5.59 -1.51
CA LEU A 130 -19.99 -6.60 -2.55
C LEU A 130 -20.36 -5.96 -3.87
N PHE A 131 -19.67 -6.31 -4.94
CA PHE A 131 -20.05 -5.98 -6.31
C PHE A 131 -19.51 -7.03 -7.29
N GLU A 132 -20.12 -7.07 -8.46
CA GLU A 132 -19.78 -7.99 -9.53
C GLU A 132 -19.47 -7.21 -10.81
N ILE A 133 -18.46 -7.63 -11.54
CA ILE A 133 -18.03 -7.01 -12.80
C ILE A 133 -17.68 -8.08 -13.85
N PRO A 134 -18.06 -7.87 -15.11
CA PRO A 134 -17.64 -8.75 -16.19
C PRO A 134 -16.16 -8.52 -16.51
N CYS A 135 -15.42 -9.61 -16.72
CA CYS A 135 -14.02 -9.61 -17.11
C CYS A 135 -13.82 -10.53 -18.32
N ASP A 136 -13.01 -10.06 -19.25
CA ASP A 136 -12.66 -10.76 -20.49
C ASP A 136 -11.18 -10.48 -20.86
N SER A 137 -10.80 -10.75 -22.09
CA SER A 137 -9.42 -10.49 -22.58
C SER A 137 -9.05 -9.01 -22.65
N LYS A 138 -10.04 -8.09 -22.68
CA LYS A 138 -9.78 -6.63 -22.58
C LYS A 138 -9.44 -6.23 -21.16
N GLY A 139 -9.84 -7.04 -20.19
CA GLY A 139 -9.55 -6.86 -18.79
C GLY A 139 -10.41 -5.84 -18.07
N VAL A 140 -10.11 -5.70 -16.80
CA VAL A 140 -10.69 -4.73 -15.88
C VAL A 140 -9.61 -4.25 -14.92
N THR A 141 -9.64 -2.98 -14.57
CA THR A 141 -8.76 -2.40 -13.55
C THR A 141 -9.59 -1.99 -12.36
N ILE A 142 -9.16 -2.41 -11.18
CA ILE A 142 -9.71 -2.00 -9.89
C ILE A 142 -8.63 -1.25 -9.15
N SER A 143 -9.00 -0.17 -8.50
CA SER A 143 -8.06 0.65 -7.74
C SER A 143 -8.57 0.93 -6.33
N TRP A 144 -7.63 1.10 -5.42
CA TRP A 144 -7.83 1.54 -4.05
C TRP A 144 -6.91 2.72 -3.80
N ALA A 145 -7.44 3.77 -3.20
CA ALA A 145 -6.63 4.90 -2.76
C ALA A 145 -7.10 5.35 -1.38
N MET A 146 -6.16 5.76 -0.56
CA MET A 146 -6.42 6.19 0.81
C MET A 146 -5.97 7.64 1.01
N ASN A 147 -6.82 8.44 1.65
CA ASN A 147 -6.47 9.79 2.07
C ASN A 147 -7.41 10.27 3.19
N ASP A 148 -6.98 11.25 3.97
CA ASP A 148 -7.85 11.92 4.94
C ASP A 148 -8.90 12.81 4.27
N ASP A 149 -8.62 13.32 3.06
CA ASP A 149 -9.57 14.03 2.19
C ASP A 149 -10.25 13.05 1.24
N PRO A 150 -11.58 12.84 1.35
CA PRO A 150 -12.31 11.93 0.47
C PRO A 150 -12.18 12.26 -1.02
N GLY A 151 -12.12 13.56 -1.36
CA GLY A 151 -11.97 14.00 -2.74
C GLY A 151 -10.58 13.67 -3.30
N LYS A 152 -9.52 13.74 -2.47
CA LYS A 152 -8.18 13.33 -2.88
C LYS A 152 -8.11 11.82 -3.08
N ALA A 153 -8.67 11.02 -2.16
CA ALA A 153 -8.74 9.58 -2.30
C ALA A 153 -9.43 9.18 -3.61
N LEU A 154 -10.61 9.77 -3.88
CA LEU A 154 -11.36 9.49 -5.09
C LEU A 154 -10.60 9.89 -6.37
N ARG A 155 -9.99 11.07 -6.38
CA ARG A 155 -9.17 11.51 -7.53
C ARG A 155 -7.99 10.59 -7.78
N ALA A 156 -7.29 10.12 -6.73
CA ALA A 156 -6.17 9.20 -6.85
C ALA A 156 -6.61 7.85 -7.42
N ALA A 157 -7.70 7.26 -6.90
CA ALA A 157 -8.25 6.01 -7.41
C ALA A 157 -8.66 6.10 -8.88
N ARG A 158 -9.33 7.17 -9.28
CA ARG A 158 -9.74 7.38 -10.68
C ARG A 158 -8.56 7.66 -11.61
N LYS A 159 -7.55 8.39 -11.15
CA LYS A 159 -6.34 8.67 -11.93
C LYS A 159 -5.61 7.39 -12.29
N ILE A 160 -5.45 6.47 -11.33
CA ILE A 160 -4.74 5.21 -11.58
C ILE A 160 -5.53 4.33 -12.57
N ILE A 161 -6.86 4.34 -12.55
CA ILE A 161 -7.68 3.63 -13.54
C ILE A 161 -7.51 4.23 -14.94
N ALA A 162 -7.53 5.54 -15.06
CA ALA A 162 -7.39 6.22 -16.34
C ALA A 162 -6.01 6.03 -16.99
N GLN A 163 -4.99 5.71 -16.20
CA GLN A 163 -3.59 5.64 -16.62
C GLN A 163 -2.89 4.35 -16.15
N ASP A 164 -3.62 3.29 -15.93
CA ASP A 164 -3.16 2.07 -15.24
C ASP A 164 -1.87 1.49 -15.85
N ARG A 165 -1.86 1.24 -17.15
CA ARG A 165 -0.69 0.70 -17.87
C ARG A 165 0.49 1.66 -17.88
N GLN A 166 0.22 2.97 -18.03
CA GLN A 166 1.24 4.00 -17.98
C GLN A 166 1.88 4.10 -16.60
N MET A 167 1.06 4.07 -15.53
CA MET A 167 1.55 4.12 -14.16
C MET A 167 2.33 2.86 -13.79
N LEU A 168 1.88 1.69 -14.23
CA LEU A 168 2.63 0.45 -14.05
C LEU A 168 3.98 0.50 -14.78
N ALA A 169 4.01 0.96 -16.03
CA ALA A 169 5.26 1.12 -16.79
C ALA A 169 6.22 2.12 -16.12
N ALA A 170 5.71 3.24 -15.63
CA ALA A 170 6.50 4.22 -14.86
C ALA A 170 7.07 3.61 -13.57
N LYS A 171 6.27 2.83 -12.83
CA LYS A 171 6.74 2.11 -11.64
C LYS A 171 7.84 1.09 -11.98
N THR A 172 7.67 0.34 -13.07
CA THR A 172 8.69 -0.60 -13.54
C THR A 172 10.00 0.12 -13.90
N THR A 173 9.91 1.25 -14.61
CA THR A 173 11.06 2.06 -14.97
C THR A 173 11.79 2.60 -13.75
N GLU A 174 11.05 3.14 -12.77
CA GLU A 174 11.63 3.67 -11.53
C GLU A 174 12.32 2.56 -10.73
N MET A 175 11.68 1.40 -10.54
CA MET A 175 12.30 0.29 -9.80
C MET A 175 13.55 -0.25 -10.51
N ASN A 176 13.53 -0.35 -11.84
CA ASN A 176 14.71 -0.74 -12.61
C ASN A 176 15.84 0.29 -12.43
N ARG A 177 15.53 1.59 -12.48
CA ARG A 177 16.50 2.66 -12.25
C ARG A 177 17.11 2.55 -10.84
N LEU A 178 16.29 2.40 -9.80
CA LEU A 178 16.76 2.26 -8.42
C LEU A 178 17.70 1.06 -8.27
N LEU A 179 17.34 -0.10 -8.82
CA LEU A 179 18.16 -1.32 -8.72
C LEU A 179 19.40 -1.31 -9.61
N SER A 180 19.44 -0.51 -10.68
CA SER A 180 20.60 -0.44 -11.57
C SER A 180 21.55 0.70 -11.28
N GLU A 181 21.08 1.81 -10.70
CA GLU A 181 21.83 3.04 -10.56
C GLU A 181 22.09 3.46 -9.11
N GLU A 182 21.16 3.16 -8.19
CA GLU A 182 21.24 3.64 -6.82
C GLU A 182 21.97 2.71 -5.87
N ILE A 183 21.93 1.40 -6.11
CA ILE A 183 22.54 0.40 -5.24
C ILE A 183 23.87 -0.10 -5.80
N PRO A 184 24.80 -0.59 -4.96
CA PRO A 184 26.02 -1.21 -5.43
C PRO A 184 25.73 -2.44 -6.28
N LYS A 185 26.47 -2.60 -7.35
CA LYS A 185 26.37 -3.80 -8.21
C LYS A 185 27.07 -4.97 -7.54
N PHE A 186 26.39 -6.10 -7.53
CA PHE A 186 26.94 -7.34 -7.02
C PHE A 186 26.86 -8.44 -8.07
N ARG A 187 27.94 -9.19 -8.22
CA ARG A 187 28.02 -10.38 -9.05
C ARG A 187 28.81 -11.47 -8.35
N CYS A 188 28.35 -12.69 -8.47
CA CYS A 188 29.07 -13.86 -7.95
C CYS A 188 28.80 -15.09 -8.84
N SER A 189 29.54 -16.18 -8.57
CA SER A 189 29.42 -17.44 -9.33
C SER A 189 28.13 -18.21 -9.00
N ASP A 190 27.49 -17.93 -7.87
CA ASP A 190 26.22 -18.55 -7.49
C ASP A 190 25.06 -17.55 -7.76
N PRO A 191 24.19 -17.83 -8.73
CA PRO A 191 23.09 -16.94 -9.08
C PRO A 191 22.07 -16.77 -7.96
N LYS A 192 21.96 -17.71 -7.00
CA LYS A 192 21.06 -17.58 -5.86
C LYS A 192 21.49 -16.47 -4.91
N PHE A 193 22.81 -16.32 -4.68
CA PHE A 193 23.30 -15.21 -3.87
C PHE A 193 23.09 -13.86 -4.55
N GLU A 194 23.24 -13.80 -5.87
CA GLU A 194 22.95 -12.59 -6.63
C GLU A 194 21.46 -12.24 -6.54
N GLU A 195 20.57 -13.21 -6.69
CA GLU A 195 19.11 -13.03 -6.55
C GLU A 195 18.75 -12.54 -5.13
N ILE A 196 19.27 -13.17 -4.08
CA ILE A 196 19.03 -12.76 -2.68
C ILE A 196 19.53 -11.33 -2.44
N TYR A 197 20.69 -10.97 -2.96
CA TYR A 197 21.23 -9.62 -2.83
C TYR A 197 20.28 -8.56 -3.38
N TYR A 198 19.82 -8.72 -4.61
CA TYR A 198 18.90 -7.77 -5.23
C TYR A 198 17.50 -7.80 -4.60
N TYR A 199 17.05 -8.95 -4.13
CA TYR A 199 15.82 -9.07 -3.37
C TYR A 199 15.87 -8.26 -2.07
N LEU A 200 16.93 -8.36 -1.29
CA LEU A 200 17.09 -7.60 -0.05
C LEU A 200 17.15 -6.09 -0.29
N TRP A 201 17.83 -5.66 -1.34
CA TRP A 201 17.81 -4.26 -1.74
C TRP A 201 16.42 -3.79 -2.17
N ALA A 202 15.69 -4.60 -2.92
CA ALA A 202 14.32 -4.27 -3.29
C ALA A 202 13.42 -4.10 -2.05
N ILE A 203 13.53 -4.98 -1.06
CA ILE A 203 12.82 -4.85 0.22
C ILE A 203 13.22 -3.55 0.92
N TYR A 204 14.52 -3.25 1.02
CA TYR A 204 14.99 -2.01 1.65
C TYR A 204 14.38 -0.75 0.98
N LEU A 205 14.40 -0.70 -0.34
CA LEU A 205 13.85 0.41 -1.12
C LEU A 205 12.31 0.53 -0.97
N MET A 206 11.61 -0.60 -0.80
CA MET A 206 10.16 -0.61 -0.57
C MET A 206 9.77 -0.12 0.83
N TYR A 207 10.66 -0.16 1.81
CA TYR A 207 10.41 0.38 3.14
C TYR A 207 10.69 1.89 3.26
N TYR A 208 11.09 2.53 2.17
CA TYR A 208 11.22 3.97 2.13
C TYR A 208 9.84 4.65 2.19
N VAL A 209 9.66 5.53 3.15
CA VAL A 209 8.41 6.25 3.42
C VAL A 209 8.58 7.71 3.04
N ASP A 210 7.65 8.20 2.23
CA ASP A 210 7.49 9.62 1.93
C ASP A 210 6.53 10.24 2.97
N VAL A 211 7.11 10.93 3.94
CA VAL A 211 6.36 11.50 5.07
C VAL A 211 5.68 12.78 4.63
N GLN A 212 4.37 12.74 4.46
CA GLN A 212 3.58 13.91 4.06
C GLN A 212 3.29 14.84 5.22
N LYS A 213 3.10 14.29 6.40
CA LYS A 213 2.74 15.00 7.64
C LYS A 213 2.90 14.07 8.84
N GLY A 214 2.98 14.67 10.00
CA GLY A 214 3.09 13.95 11.27
C GLY A 214 4.32 14.40 12.07
N TRP A 215 4.68 13.60 13.05
CA TRP A 215 5.82 13.88 13.92
C TRP A 215 7.17 13.38 13.35
N GLU A 216 7.14 12.45 12.40
CA GLU A 216 8.31 11.98 11.67
C GLU A 216 8.59 12.89 10.49
N MET A 217 9.23 14.00 10.71
CA MET A 217 9.29 15.15 9.80
C MET A 217 10.07 14.91 8.50
N GLU A 218 10.85 13.82 8.40
CA GLU A 218 11.72 13.55 7.26
C GLU A 218 11.38 12.22 6.58
N ASN A 219 11.50 12.19 5.28
CA ASN A 219 11.39 10.94 4.52
C ASN A 219 12.49 9.97 4.94
N HIS A 220 12.15 8.75 5.25
CA HIS A 220 13.08 7.78 5.81
C HIS A 220 12.75 6.33 5.43
N THR A 221 13.68 5.42 5.70
CA THR A 221 13.38 3.98 5.62
C THR A 221 12.87 3.51 6.97
N GLN A 222 11.62 3.05 7.00
CA GLN A 222 11.02 2.50 8.22
C GLN A 222 11.55 1.09 8.53
N THR A 223 11.45 0.68 9.79
CA THR A 223 12.00 -0.59 10.27
C THR A 223 11.29 -1.79 9.66
N ALA A 224 9.96 -1.81 9.72
CA ALA A 224 9.14 -2.91 9.22
C ALA A 224 7.67 -2.50 9.10
N VAL A 225 6.78 -3.47 8.99
CA VAL A 225 5.33 -3.29 8.96
C VAL A 225 4.69 -3.74 10.28
N ASN A 226 3.42 -3.49 10.46
CA ASN A 226 2.63 -3.82 11.65
C ASN A 226 3.12 -3.11 12.93
N ASN A 227 3.66 -3.86 13.89
CA ASN A 227 4.06 -3.34 15.20
C ASN A 227 5.40 -2.55 15.18
N PHE A 228 6.09 -2.54 14.04
CA PHE A 228 7.40 -1.90 13.87
C PHE A 228 7.36 -0.78 12.82
N LEU A 229 6.22 -0.10 12.73
CA LEU A 229 6.10 1.10 11.89
C LEU A 229 6.99 2.22 12.45
N GLY A 230 7.59 2.98 11.53
CA GLY A 230 8.44 4.11 11.87
C GLY A 230 9.91 3.75 12.13
N ILE A 231 10.59 4.58 12.88
CA ILE A 231 12.03 4.48 13.15
C ILE A 231 12.27 3.92 14.55
N HIS A 232 12.89 2.75 14.63
CA HIS A 232 13.29 2.12 15.89
C HIS A 232 14.79 2.26 16.12
N ARG A 233 15.20 2.55 17.36
CA ARG A 233 16.61 2.84 17.71
C ARG A 233 17.59 1.80 17.20
N TYR A 234 17.31 0.53 17.46
CA TYR A 234 18.23 -0.56 17.10
C TYR A 234 18.31 -0.71 15.57
N ASP A 235 17.18 -0.77 14.92
CA ASP A 235 17.10 -1.05 13.48
C ASP A 235 17.55 0.13 12.63
N ALA A 236 17.31 1.37 13.09
CA ALA A 236 17.67 2.57 12.35
C ALA A 236 19.18 2.65 12.06
N CYS A 237 20.04 2.19 12.98
CA CYS A 237 21.49 2.22 12.73
C CYS A 237 21.91 1.25 11.60
N PHE A 238 21.22 0.13 11.42
CA PHE A 238 21.46 -0.76 10.29
C PHE A 238 20.93 -0.18 8.99
N GLN A 239 19.75 0.42 9.03
CA GLN A 239 19.16 1.07 7.87
C GLN A 239 20.02 2.24 7.36
N ILE A 240 20.56 3.06 8.27
CA ILE A 240 21.50 4.13 7.93
C ILE A 240 22.76 3.54 7.27
N LYS A 241 23.33 2.47 7.84
CA LYS A 241 24.51 1.81 7.28
C LYS A 241 24.23 1.24 5.88
N VAL A 242 23.08 0.61 5.67
CA VAL A 242 22.69 0.12 4.33
C VAL A 242 22.49 1.28 3.38
N GLY A 243 21.72 2.30 3.78
CA GLY A 243 21.47 3.50 2.96
C GLY A 243 22.73 4.26 2.57
N ALA A 244 23.79 4.21 3.39
CA ALA A 244 25.07 4.83 3.07
C ALA A 244 25.81 4.21 1.88
N TRP A 245 25.41 3.02 1.44
CA TRP A 245 25.91 2.39 0.23
C TRP A 245 25.14 2.79 -1.04
N THR A 246 24.00 3.47 -0.90
CA THR A 246 23.26 3.98 -2.06
C THR A 246 23.99 5.19 -2.67
N ARG A 247 23.70 5.48 -3.92
CA ARG A 247 24.22 6.66 -4.60
C ARG A 247 23.60 7.94 -4.01
N ASP A 248 22.30 7.96 -3.83
CA ASP A 248 21.55 9.07 -3.20
C ASP A 248 21.51 8.89 -1.66
N LYS A 249 22.65 9.12 -1.02
CA LYS A 249 22.78 9.04 0.45
C LYS A 249 21.86 10.01 1.19
N PRO A 250 21.67 11.28 0.77
CA PRO A 250 20.70 12.16 1.37
C PRO A 250 19.32 11.55 1.49
N ARG A 251 18.85 10.92 0.44
CA ARG A 251 17.52 10.28 0.41
C ARG A 251 17.43 9.07 1.35
N PHE A 252 18.39 8.13 1.26
CA PHE A 252 18.23 6.81 1.88
C PHE A 252 18.92 6.63 3.23
N ALA A 253 19.92 7.46 3.56
CA ALA A 253 20.62 7.36 4.83
C ALA A 253 20.32 8.53 5.77
N TYR A 254 20.30 9.76 5.25
CA TYR A 254 20.23 10.95 6.11
C TYR A 254 18.82 11.18 6.67
N GLY A 255 17.77 10.78 5.99
CA GLY A 255 16.41 10.91 6.49
C GLY A 255 16.21 10.30 7.86
N ASN A 256 16.72 9.08 8.08
CA ASN A 256 16.70 8.44 9.39
C ASN A 256 17.49 9.25 10.45
N VAL A 257 18.66 9.78 10.09
CA VAL A 257 19.48 10.60 10.99
C VAL A 257 18.76 11.92 11.35
N LEU A 258 18.20 12.59 10.34
CA LEU A 258 17.50 13.86 10.53
C LEU A 258 16.23 13.68 11.37
N THR A 259 15.47 12.60 11.15
CA THR A 259 14.31 12.30 12.00
C THR A 259 14.72 12.10 13.47
N TRP A 260 15.80 11.37 13.73
CA TRP A 260 16.32 11.22 15.10
C TRP A 260 16.76 12.56 15.69
N LYS A 261 17.44 13.39 14.91
CA LYS A 261 17.83 14.73 15.34
C LYS A 261 16.61 15.54 15.76
N HIS A 262 15.58 15.61 14.91
CA HIS A 262 14.34 16.32 15.22
C HIS A 262 13.64 15.79 16.47
N LEU A 263 13.62 14.47 16.67
CA LEU A 263 13.02 13.86 17.88
C LEU A 263 13.77 14.28 19.15
N VAL A 264 15.10 14.27 19.13
CA VAL A 264 15.94 14.68 20.27
C VAL A 264 15.78 16.17 20.56
N GLU A 265 15.81 17.02 19.52
CA GLU A 265 15.64 18.48 19.65
C GLU A 265 14.25 18.85 20.20
N ASN A 266 13.23 18.06 19.92
CA ASN A 266 11.87 18.26 20.42
C ASN A 266 11.58 17.51 21.74
N GLY A 267 12.58 16.96 22.41
CA GLY A 267 12.44 16.30 23.71
C GLY A 267 11.64 15.00 23.69
N ARG A 268 11.69 14.27 22.60
CA ARG A 268 10.94 13.01 22.39
C ARG A 268 11.85 11.79 22.34
#